data_e5dbf4fb1296caa248384e10300d6e80
#
_entry.id   e5dbf4fb1296caa248384e10300d6e80
#
_cell.length_a   1.000
_cell.length_b   1.000
_cell.length_c   1.000
_cell.angle_alpha   90.00
_cell.angle_beta   90.00
_cell.angle_gamma   90.00
#
_symmetry.space_group_name_H-M   'P 1'
#
loop_
_entity.id
_entity.type
_entity.pdbx_description
1 polymer ?
#
loop_
_entity_poly.entity_id
_entity_poly.type
_entity_poly.pdbx_seq_one_letter_code
_entity_poly.pdbx_strand_id
1 'polypeptide(L)'
;MALFLIIEPDEDIRRLYAAVVRGLGHEAAFFDRLPIAKPDVVLVEPADSNSLAAALRLQHDNPNLPIVCASVDKPTHEEAQVLRATTYLLKPFSLVELTDALQLALSQRSN
;
A
#
# COMPACT_ATOMS: atom_id res chain seq x y z
N MET A 1 4.48 -13.12 10.61
CA MET A 1 3.99 -11.73 10.70
C MET A 1 4.53 -10.96 9.51
N ALA A 2 3.66 -10.27 8.79
CA ALA A 2 4.05 -9.50 7.62
C ALA A 2 4.32 -8.04 7.98
N LEU A 3 5.19 -7.39 7.20
CA LEU A 3 5.44 -5.95 7.32
C LEU A 3 4.70 -5.22 6.19
N PHE A 4 3.80 -4.33 6.56
CA PHE A 4 3.09 -3.45 5.64
C PHE A 4 3.73 -2.07 5.69
N LEU A 5 4.14 -1.59 4.53
CA LEU A 5 4.66 -0.23 4.39
C LEU A 5 3.55 0.69 3.91
N ILE A 6 3.27 1.74 4.67
CA ILE A 6 2.21 2.69 4.37
C ILE A 6 2.83 3.96 3.81
N ILE A 7 2.47 4.29 2.57
CA ILE A 7 2.95 5.48 1.86
C ILE A 7 1.73 6.37 1.59
N GLU A 8 1.41 7.22 2.55
CA GLU A 8 0.24 8.07 2.54
C GLU A 8 0.60 9.42 3.16
N PRO A 9 0.37 10.56 2.48
CA PRO A 9 0.73 11.85 3.03
C PRO A 9 -0.16 12.33 4.18
N ASP A 10 -1.41 11.88 4.23
CA ASP A 10 -2.33 12.30 5.29
C ASP A 10 -2.06 11.53 6.57
N GLU A 11 -1.73 12.25 7.64
CA GLU A 11 -1.36 11.64 8.91
C GLU A 11 -2.50 10.83 9.54
N ASP A 12 -3.72 11.33 9.49
CA ASP A 12 -4.87 10.65 10.08
C ASP A 12 -5.18 9.36 9.34
N ILE A 13 -5.07 9.38 8.01
CA ILE A 13 -5.28 8.19 7.18
C ILE A 13 -4.17 7.16 7.44
N ARG A 14 -2.92 7.61 7.57
CA ARG A 14 -1.82 6.70 7.92
C ARG A 14 -2.08 5.97 9.24
N ARG A 15 -2.56 6.69 10.25
CA ARG A 15 -2.86 6.11 11.55
C ARG A 15 -3.98 5.08 11.46
N LEU A 16 -5.01 5.38 10.67
CA LEU A 16 -6.11 4.45 10.45
C LEU A 16 -5.61 3.16 9.81
N TYR A 17 -4.82 3.27 8.74
CA TYR A 17 -4.26 2.11 8.07
C TYR A 17 -3.38 1.28 9.00
N ALA A 18 -2.53 1.95 9.78
CA ALA A 18 -1.67 1.25 10.74
C ALA A 18 -2.48 0.51 11.79
N ALA A 19 -3.57 1.12 12.28
CA ALA A 19 -4.44 0.46 13.27
C ALA A 19 -5.09 -0.79 12.68
N VAL A 20 -5.54 -0.74 11.44
CA VAL A 20 -6.13 -1.90 10.77
C VAL A 20 -5.10 -3.01 10.57
N VAL A 21 -3.92 -2.67 10.08
CA VAL A 21 -2.83 -3.63 9.86
C VAL A 21 -2.45 -4.32 11.17
N ARG A 22 -2.27 -3.55 12.23
CA ARG A 22 -1.91 -4.09 13.55
C ARG A 22 -3.03 -4.93 14.14
N GLY A 23 -4.28 -4.53 13.91
CA GLY A 23 -5.45 -5.31 14.33
C GLY A 23 -5.53 -6.68 13.66
N LEU A 24 -4.94 -6.82 12.45
CA LEU A 24 -4.85 -8.10 11.76
C LEU A 24 -3.65 -8.94 12.21
N GLY A 25 -2.86 -8.45 13.15
CA GLY A 25 -1.69 -9.17 13.68
C GLY A 25 -0.40 -8.97 12.93
N HIS A 26 -0.31 -7.91 12.13
CA HIS A 26 0.88 -7.60 11.33
C HIS A 26 1.56 -6.32 11.77
N GLU A 27 2.78 -6.08 11.28
CA GLU A 27 3.53 -4.86 11.54
C GLU A 27 3.22 -3.80 10.49
N ALA A 28 3.15 -2.55 10.93
CA ALA A 28 2.99 -1.40 10.06
C ALA A 28 4.16 -0.45 10.21
N ALA A 29 4.68 0.05 9.09
CA ALA A 29 5.72 1.07 9.05
C ALA A 29 5.30 2.19 8.11
N PHE A 30 5.77 3.40 8.39
CA PHE A 30 5.52 4.56 7.52
C PHE A 30 6.76 4.87 6.70
N PHE A 31 6.53 5.31 5.46
CA PHE A 31 7.61 5.66 4.55
C PHE A 31 8.10 7.10 4.82
N ASP A 32 8.70 7.29 5.98
CA ASP A 32 9.30 8.57 6.36
C ASP A 32 10.72 8.40 6.92
N ARG A 33 11.17 7.15 7.04
CA ARG A 33 12.47 6.83 7.61
C ARG A 33 13.16 5.71 6.85
N LEU A 34 14.42 5.92 6.56
CA LEU A 34 15.29 4.92 5.95
C LEU A 34 16.45 4.63 6.90
N PRO A 35 17.00 3.40 6.90
CA PRO A 35 16.60 2.26 6.09
C PRO A 35 15.37 1.55 6.65
N ILE A 36 14.58 0.98 5.76
CA ILE A 36 13.40 0.21 6.12
C ILE A 36 13.66 -1.25 5.78
N ALA A 37 13.22 -2.16 6.64
CA ALA A 37 13.22 -3.57 6.31
C ALA A 37 12.36 -3.78 5.06
N LYS A 38 12.71 -4.76 4.23
CA LYS A 38 11.98 -5.05 3.01
C LYS A 38 10.51 -5.34 3.32
N PRO A 39 9.55 -4.57 2.79
CA PRO A 39 8.14 -4.80 3.10
C PRO A 39 7.58 -6.02 2.38
N ASP A 40 6.57 -6.62 2.98
CA ASP A 40 5.81 -7.71 2.36
C ASP A 40 4.68 -7.18 1.48
N VAL A 41 4.10 -6.04 1.85
CA VAL A 41 3.02 -5.38 1.12
C VAL A 41 3.19 -3.87 1.25
N VAL A 42 2.82 -3.14 0.20
CA VAL A 42 2.80 -1.67 0.22
C VAL A 42 1.37 -1.19 0.07
N LEU A 43 0.97 -0.23 0.90
CA LEU A 43 -0.31 0.48 0.79
C LEU A 43 0.02 1.93 0.46
N VAL A 44 -0.41 2.39 -0.71
CA VAL A 44 0.03 3.68 -1.25
C VAL A 44 -1.13 4.54 -1.75
N GLU A 45 -0.99 5.88 -1.59
CA GLU A 45 -1.84 6.88 -2.24
C GLU A 45 -1.17 7.34 -3.54
N PRO A 46 -1.57 6.80 -4.70
CA PRO A 46 -0.87 7.10 -5.97
C PRO A 46 -1.15 8.49 -6.53
N ALA A 47 -2.19 9.18 -6.04
CA ALA A 47 -2.47 10.55 -6.48
C ALA A 47 -1.43 11.55 -5.97
N ASP A 48 -0.73 11.21 -4.89
CA ASP A 48 0.41 12.00 -4.41
C ASP A 48 1.66 11.58 -5.17
N SER A 49 2.28 12.52 -5.89
CA SER A 49 3.40 12.21 -6.79
C SER A 49 4.62 11.64 -6.06
N ASN A 50 4.90 12.11 -4.85
CA ASN A 50 6.02 11.58 -4.06
C ASN A 50 5.75 10.16 -3.58
N SER A 51 4.51 9.88 -3.19
CA SER A 51 4.09 8.54 -2.77
C SER A 51 4.15 7.56 -3.93
N LEU A 52 3.66 7.98 -5.11
CA LEU A 52 3.72 7.16 -6.32
C LEU A 52 5.16 6.84 -6.69
N ALA A 53 6.05 7.84 -6.69
CA ALA A 53 7.46 7.66 -7.01
C ALA A 53 8.12 6.65 -6.06
N ALA A 54 7.83 6.74 -4.77
CA ALA A 54 8.37 5.82 -3.77
C ALA A 54 7.90 4.38 -4.03
N ALA A 55 6.61 4.20 -4.32
CA ALA A 55 6.05 2.87 -4.62
C ALA A 55 6.65 2.27 -5.90
N LEU A 56 6.81 3.09 -6.94
CA LEU A 56 7.43 2.65 -8.20
C LEU A 56 8.85 2.17 -7.97
N ARG A 57 9.63 2.89 -7.17
CA ARG A 57 11.00 2.52 -6.85
C ARG A 57 11.06 1.18 -6.10
N LEU A 58 10.20 1.01 -5.12
CA LEU A 58 10.13 -0.24 -4.36
C LEU A 58 9.75 -1.42 -5.26
N GLN A 59 8.78 -1.23 -6.15
CA GLN A 59 8.37 -2.27 -7.08
C GLN A 59 9.45 -2.57 -8.13
N HIS A 60 10.21 -1.56 -8.55
CA HIS A 60 11.35 -1.76 -9.44
C HIS A 60 12.39 -2.68 -8.79
N ASP A 61 12.68 -2.45 -7.50
CA ASP A 61 13.64 -3.26 -6.75
C ASP A 61 13.10 -4.65 -6.42
N ASN A 62 11.77 -4.79 -6.33
CA ASN A 62 11.10 -6.06 -6.06
C ASN A 62 9.85 -6.17 -6.94
N PRO A 63 9.99 -6.69 -8.19
CA PRO A 63 8.89 -6.74 -9.15
C PRO A 63 7.64 -7.51 -8.69
N ASN A 64 7.81 -8.41 -7.73
CA ASN A 64 6.70 -9.22 -7.21
C ASN A 64 6.06 -8.64 -5.95
N LEU A 65 6.47 -7.44 -5.55
CA LEU A 65 5.94 -6.79 -4.35
C LEU A 65 4.45 -6.45 -4.54
N PRO A 66 3.56 -7.02 -3.70
CA PRO A 66 2.15 -6.67 -3.78
C PRO A 66 1.91 -5.22 -3.36
N ILE A 67 1.09 -4.52 -4.13
CA ILE A 67 0.77 -3.11 -3.88
C ILE A 67 -0.73 -2.92 -3.85
N VAL A 68 -1.23 -2.30 -2.79
CA VAL A 68 -2.61 -1.85 -2.66
C VAL A 68 -2.63 -0.35 -2.85
N CYS A 69 -3.36 0.12 -3.85
CA CYS A 69 -3.57 1.55 -4.07
C CYS A 69 -4.88 1.99 -3.45
N ALA A 70 -4.88 3.14 -2.78
CA ALA A 70 -6.09 3.71 -2.18
C ALA A 70 -6.12 5.22 -2.48
N SER A 71 -7.14 5.67 -3.22
CA SER A 71 -7.24 7.06 -3.68
C SER A 71 -8.70 7.49 -3.83
N VAL A 72 -8.93 8.81 -3.83
CA VAL A 72 -10.26 9.37 -4.12
C VAL A 72 -10.57 9.34 -5.62
N ASP A 73 -9.54 9.30 -6.45
CA ASP A 73 -9.68 9.32 -7.91
C ASP A 73 -9.51 7.91 -8.47
N LYS A 74 -10.23 7.61 -9.54
CA LYS A 74 -9.98 6.39 -10.29
C LYS A 74 -8.56 6.43 -10.84
N PRO A 75 -7.89 5.29 -10.93
CA PRO A 75 -6.57 5.27 -11.52
C PRO A 75 -6.67 5.71 -12.98
N THR A 76 -5.74 6.54 -13.40
CA THR A 76 -5.58 6.79 -14.82
C THR A 76 -5.04 5.52 -15.47
N HIS A 77 -5.28 5.37 -16.75
CA HIS A 77 -4.75 4.22 -17.49
C HIS A 77 -3.22 4.13 -17.34
N GLU A 78 -2.55 5.27 -17.38
CA GLU A 78 -1.09 5.34 -17.23
C GLU A 78 -0.63 4.89 -15.84
N GLU A 79 -1.28 5.37 -14.78
CA GLU A 79 -0.96 4.96 -13.41
C GLU A 79 -1.16 3.46 -13.20
N ALA A 80 -2.26 2.91 -13.72
CA ALA A 80 -2.54 1.49 -13.62
C ALA A 80 -1.53 0.63 -14.35
N GLN A 81 -0.99 1.14 -15.47
CA GLN A 81 0.02 0.40 -16.24
C GLN A 81 1.41 0.48 -15.60
N VAL A 82 1.76 1.63 -15.04
CA VAL A 82 3.09 1.86 -14.47
C VAL A 82 3.23 1.17 -13.12
N LEU A 83 2.24 1.33 -12.25
CA LEU A 83 2.23 0.69 -10.94
C LEU A 83 1.33 -0.54 -11.00
N ARG A 84 1.94 -1.73 -10.94
CA ARG A 84 1.19 -3.00 -11.01
C ARG A 84 0.56 -3.29 -9.66
N ALA A 85 -0.60 -2.67 -9.43
CA ALA A 85 -1.33 -2.83 -8.18
C ALA A 85 -2.06 -4.16 -8.12
N THR A 86 -2.01 -4.80 -6.97
CA THR A 86 -2.80 -6.00 -6.68
C THR A 86 -4.28 -5.63 -6.59
N THR A 87 -4.56 -4.51 -5.95
CA THR A 87 -5.92 -4.02 -5.73
C THR A 87 -5.90 -2.51 -5.73
N TYR A 88 -6.99 -1.92 -6.21
CA TYR A 88 -7.19 -0.48 -6.19
C TYR A 88 -8.48 -0.16 -5.44
N LEU A 89 -8.36 0.60 -4.34
CA LEU A 89 -9.49 1.02 -3.52
C LEU A 89 -9.84 2.47 -3.81
N LEU A 90 -11.13 2.75 -4.04
CA LEU A 90 -11.63 4.12 -4.17
C LEU A 90 -12.13 4.60 -2.82
N LYS A 91 -11.66 5.76 -2.38
CA LYS A 91 -12.16 6.40 -1.15
C LYS A 91 -13.50 7.08 -1.43
N PRO A 92 -14.47 7.05 -0.53
CA PRO A 92 -14.44 6.32 0.73
C PRO A 92 -14.69 4.81 0.54
N PHE A 93 -14.03 4.00 1.35
CA PHE A 93 -14.25 2.54 1.36
C PHE A 93 -14.50 2.08 2.79
N SER A 94 -15.08 0.89 2.93
CA SER A 94 -15.37 0.31 4.23
C SER A 94 -14.13 -0.37 4.82
N LEU A 95 -14.18 -0.65 6.13
CA LEU A 95 -13.14 -1.45 6.78
C LEU A 95 -13.07 -2.86 6.18
N VAL A 96 -14.21 -3.42 5.79
CA VAL A 96 -14.25 -4.74 5.14
C VAL A 96 -13.51 -4.70 3.81
N GLU A 97 -13.75 -3.69 2.98
CA GLU A 97 -13.05 -3.54 1.70
C GLU A 97 -11.55 -3.39 1.90
N LEU A 98 -11.12 -2.58 2.87
CA LEU A 98 -9.71 -2.40 3.18
C LEU A 98 -9.09 -3.73 3.66
N THR A 99 -9.72 -4.39 4.62
CA THR A 99 -9.24 -5.66 5.16
C THR A 99 -9.11 -6.71 4.07
N ASP A 100 -10.12 -6.84 3.22
CA ASP A 100 -10.10 -7.81 2.11
C ASP A 100 -8.97 -7.51 1.14
N ALA A 101 -8.73 -6.24 0.81
CA ALA A 101 -7.65 -5.83 -0.08
C ALA A 101 -6.27 -6.18 0.50
N LEU A 102 -6.08 -5.92 1.79
CA LEU A 102 -4.82 -6.24 2.48
C LEU A 102 -4.58 -7.74 2.53
N GLN A 103 -5.60 -8.53 2.80
CA GLN A 103 -5.49 -9.98 2.84
C GLN A 103 -5.23 -10.58 1.46
N LEU A 104 -5.86 -10.04 0.42
CA LEU A 104 -5.61 -10.46 -0.96
C LEU A 104 -4.14 -10.20 -1.32
N ALA A 105 -3.62 -9.03 -0.99
CA ALA A 105 -2.24 -8.69 -1.26
C ALA A 105 -1.28 -9.62 -0.53
N LEU A 106 -1.56 -9.95 0.73
CA LEU A 106 -0.76 -10.91 1.50
C LEU A 106 -0.70 -12.28 0.82
N SER A 107 -1.82 -12.73 0.27
CA SER A 107 -1.88 -14.04 -0.39
C SER A 107 -1.04 -14.09 -1.66
N GLN A 108 -0.69 -12.95 -2.23
CA GLN A 108 0.08 -12.84 -3.47
C GLN A 108 1.56 -12.53 -3.25
N ARG A 109 1.98 -12.37 -2.00
CA ARG A 109 3.40 -12.10 -1.73
C ARG A 109 4.25 -13.32 -2.10
N SER A 110 5.47 -13.05 -2.59
CA SER A 110 6.44 -14.11 -2.86
C SER A 110 6.97 -14.66 -1.55
N ASN A 111 7.04 -15.95 -1.48
CA ASN A 111 7.67 -16.64 -0.36
C ASN A 111 9.14 -16.93 -0.68
#